data_83e8893fc9675f158cdbcfa863840162
#
_entry.id   83e8893fc9675f158cdbcfa863840162
#
_cell.length_a   1.000
_cell.length_b   1.000
_cell.length_c   1.000
_cell.angle_alpha   90.00
_cell.angle_beta   90.00
_cell.angle_gamma   90.00
#
_symmetry.space_group_name_H-M   'P 1'
#
loop_
_entity.id
_entity.type
_entity.pdbx_description
1 polymer ?
#
loop_
_entity_poly.entity_id
_entity_poly.type
_entity_poly.pdbx_seq_one_letter_code
_entity_poly.pdbx_strand_id
1 'polypeptide(L)'
;MAKITGIGGVFFKTDTVATAHWLSDNFGLSVQPWGTKFPWRERESDEKGYTVLGLHPRSSTYFGPSKRDLMINFRVDDLDGMLEQLRKKKIEIVKVFDPEPNGRFAHVRGPDDLVIELWEPAKEDPFDP
;
A
#
# COMPACT_ATOMS: atom_id res chain seq x y z
N MET A 1 8.34 -12.93 -15.70
CA MET A 1 7.14 -12.07 -15.75
C MET A 1 6.86 -11.52 -14.35
N ALA A 2 6.64 -10.22 -14.25
CA ALA A 2 6.29 -9.59 -12.98
C ALA A 2 4.90 -10.03 -12.51
N LYS A 3 4.73 -10.16 -11.21
CA LYS A 3 3.46 -10.62 -10.63
C LYS A 3 3.20 -9.98 -9.27
N ILE A 4 1.92 -9.91 -8.93
CA ILE A 4 1.47 -9.54 -7.61
C ILE A 4 1.79 -10.69 -6.65
N THR A 5 2.37 -10.37 -5.50
CA THR A 5 2.79 -11.36 -4.51
C THR A 5 1.94 -11.35 -3.24
N GLY A 6 1.09 -10.36 -3.06
CA GLY A 6 0.19 -10.31 -1.91
C GLY A 6 -0.41 -8.93 -1.69
N ILE A 7 -1.20 -8.82 -0.66
CA ILE A 7 -1.74 -7.54 -0.21
C ILE A 7 -0.67 -6.83 0.60
N GLY A 8 -0.28 -5.64 0.16
CA GLY A 8 0.70 -4.81 0.87
C GLY A 8 0.06 -3.92 1.90
N GLY A 9 -1.18 -3.51 1.67
CA GLY A 9 -1.86 -2.67 2.64
C GLY A 9 -3.28 -2.33 2.24
N VAL A 10 -4.02 -1.85 3.23
CA VAL A 10 -5.36 -1.29 3.07
C VAL A 10 -5.30 0.13 3.61
N PHE A 11 -5.67 1.09 2.78
CA PHE A 11 -5.65 2.51 3.14
C PHE A 11 -7.07 3.07 3.04
N PHE A 12 -7.44 3.90 4.00
CA PHE A 12 -8.75 4.55 3.93
C PHE A 12 -8.73 5.91 4.60
N LYS A 13 -9.65 6.77 4.17
CA LYS A 13 -9.80 8.12 4.70
C LYS A 13 -10.68 8.09 5.95
N THR A 14 -10.23 8.78 6.99
CA THR A 14 -10.91 8.79 8.27
C THR A 14 -10.43 9.98 9.10
N ASP A 15 -11.06 10.22 10.23
CA ASP A 15 -10.47 11.05 11.28
C ASP A 15 -9.35 10.22 11.91
N THR A 16 -8.10 10.50 11.51
CA THR A 16 -6.97 9.62 11.82
C THR A 16 -6.70 9.48 13.32
N VAL A 17 -6.84 10.56 14.07
CA VAL A 17 -6.60 10.52 15.52
C VAL A 17 -7.69 9.72 16.22
N ALA A 18 -8.95 10.03 15.94
CA ALA A 18 -10.07 9.33 16.57
C ALA A 18 -10.07 7.83 16.23
N THR A 19 -9.80 7.49 14.96
CA THR A 19 -9.78 6.10 14.51
C THR A 19 -8.62 5.34 15.13
N ALA A 20 -7.43 5.95 15.18
CA ALA A 20 -6.27 5.33 15.82
C ALA A 20 -6.54 5.01 17.30
N HIS A 21 -7.14 5.96 18.02
CA HIS A 21 -7.53 5.75 19.42
C HIS A 21 -8.54 4.62 19.57
N TRP A 22 -9.59 4.64 18.73
CA TRP A 22 -10.63 3.62 18.80
C TRP A 22 -10.09 2.20 18.58
N LEU A 23 -9.23 2.05 17.55
CA LEU A 23 -8.63 0.75 17.23
C LEU A 23 -7.70 0.27 18.35
N SER A 24 -6.91 1.19 18.91
CA SER A 24 -6.00 0.85 19.99
C SER A 24 -6.74 0.45 21.26
N ASP A 25 -7.78 1.21 21.62
CA ASP A 25 -8.54 0.99 22.87
C ASP A 25 -9.38 -0.28 22.81
N ASN A 26 -9.94 -0.59 21.64
CA ASN A 26 -10.92 -1.67 21.54
C ASN A 26 -10.36 -2.97 20.97
N PHE A 27 -9.33 -2.91 20.14
CA PHE A 27 -8.78 -4.11 19.48
C PHE A 27 -7.40 -4.51 19.99
N GLY A 28 -6.85 -3.75 20.94
CA GLY A 28 -5.52 -4.06 21.48
C GLY A 28 -4.39 -3.82 20.49
N LEU A 29 -4.65 -3.04 19.44
CA LEU A 29 -3.62 -2.69 18.44
C LEU A 29 -2.84 -1.47 18.92
N SER A 30 -1.58 -1.38 18.47
CA SER A 30 -0.79 -0.16 18.65
C SER A 30 -0.87 0.65 17.35
N VAL A 31 -1.84 1.56 17.28
CA VAL A 31 -2.13 2.32 16.06
C VAL A 31 -1.78 3.78 16.25
N GLN A 32 -0.93 4.29 15.35
CA GLN A 32 -0.57 5.69 15.28
C GLN A 32 -1.54 6.42 14.34
N PRO A 33 -1.53 7.77 14.31
CA PRO A 33 -2.40 8.50 13.37
C PRO A 33 -2.17 8.16 11.89
N TRP A 34 -0.98 7.65 11.52
CA TRP A 34 -0.74 7.19 10.14
C TRP A 34 -1.22 5.75 9.92
N GLY A 35 -1.47 4.99 11.00
CA GLY A 35 -1.86 3.58 10.92
C GLY A 35 -0.91 2.67 11.68
N THR A 36 -0.74 1.47 11.19
CA THR A 36 0.15 0.48 11.79
C THR A 36 0.58 -0.53 10.74
N LYS A 37 1.52 -1.40 11.11
CA LYS A 37 1.95 -2.50 10.25
C LYS A 37 1.86 -3.81 11.00
N PHE A 38 1.59 -4.88 10.25
CA PHE A 38 1.51 -6.24 10.75
C PHE A 38 2.66 -7.03 10.13
N PRO A 39 3.76 -7.28 10.87
CA PRO A 39 4.87 -8.05 10.33
C PRO A 39 4.53 -9.53 10.20
N TRP A 40 5.09 -10.17 9.17
CA TRP A 40 4.92 -11.58 8.92
C TRP A 40 6.15 -12.12 8.20
N ARG A 41 6.20 -13.44 8.03
CA ARG A 41 7.24 -14.11 7.26
C ARG A 41 6.62 -14.88 6.11
N GLU A 42 7.28 -14.85 4.96
CA GLU A 42 6.88 -15.65 3.82
C GLU A 42 7.08 -17.13 4.18
N ARG A 43 6.04 -17.93 3.95
CA ARG A 43 6.02 -19.31 4.39
C ARG A 43 7.12 -20.19 3.80
N GLU A 44 7.41 -20.01 2.52
CA GLU A 44 8.36 -20.87 1.79
C GLU A 44 9.79 -20.35 1.86
N SER A 45 9.99 -19.05 1.80
CA SER A 45 11.33 -18.44 1.77
C SER A 45 11.79 -17.95 3.15
N ASP A 46 10.89 -17.86 4.12
CA ASP A 46 11.12 -17.26 5.44
C ASP A 46 11.53 -15.78 5.38
N GLU A 47 11.32 -15.13 4.24
CA GLU A 47 11.59 -13.69 4.12
C GLU A 47 10.62 -12.89 4.96
N LYS A 48 11.13 -11.85 5.62
CA LYS A 48 10.33 -10.93 6.39
C LYS A 48 9.51 -10.01 5.48
N GLY A 49 8.27 -9.76 5.86
CA GLY A 49 7.44 -8.78 5.21
C GLY A 49 6.48 -8.16 6.21
N TYR A 50 5.67 -7.25 5.73
CA TYR A 50 4.62 -6.66 6.56
C TYR A 50 3.49 -6.15 5.69
N THR A 51 2.31 -6.06 6.28
CA THR A 51 1.12 -5.50 5.67
C THR A 51 0.74 -4.25 6.44
N VAL A 52 0.41 -3.19 5.72
CA VAL A 52 0.13 -1.88 6.31
C VAL A 52 -1.37 -1.63 6.40
N LEU A 53 -1.83 -1.19 7.57
CA LEU A 53 -3.13 -0.55 7.72
C LEU A 53 -2.85 0.97 7.75
N GLY A 54 -3.18 1.66 6.67
CA GLY A 54 -2.88 3.08 6.53
C GLY A 54 -4.10 3.95 6.77
N LEU A 55 -3.96 4.92 7.68
CA LEU A 55 -5.00 5.90 7.94
C LEU A 55 -4.63 7.20 7.24
N HIS A 56 -5.56 7.73 6.46
CA HIS A 56 -5.39 8.99 5.74
C HIS A 56 -6.46 9.98 6.21
N PRO A 57 -6.11 11.26 6.34
CA PRO A 57 -7.14 12.26 6.70
C PRO A 57 -8.22 12.35 5.61
N ARG A 58 -9.42 12.74 6.00
CA ARG A 58 -10.55 12.83 5.07
C ARG A 58 -10.26 13.77 3.88
N SER A 59 -9.40 14.75 4.09
CA SER A 59 -8.99 15.70 3.06
C SER A 59 -7.87 15.22 2.16
N SER A 60 -7.38 13.99 2.35
CA SER A 60 -6.26 13.46 1.56
C SER A 60 -6.58 13.39 0.08
N THR A 61 -5.62 13.81 -0.74
CA THR A 61 -5.69 13.68 -2.20
C THR A 61 -4.86 12.51 -2.71
N TYR A 62 -4.31 11.71 -1.82
CA TYR A 62 -3.38 10.63 -2.16
C TYR A 62 -4.00 9.58 -3.09
N PHE A 63 -5.32 9.37 -2.97
CA PHE A 63 -6.03 8.37 -3.78
C PHE A 63 -6.51 8.91 -5.13
N GLY A 64 -6.19 10.19 -5.44
CA GLY A 64 -6.62 10.80 -6.67
C GLY A 64 -6.09 10.09 -7.90
N PRO A 65 -6.82 10.11 -9.03
CA PRO A 65 -8.09 10.82 -9.24
C PRO A 65 -9.34 10.06 -8.74
N SER A 66 -9.20 8.96 -8.03
CA SER A 66 -10.33 8.25 -7.44
C SER A 66 -11.06 9.12 -6.42
N LYS A 67 -12.38 9.01 -6.41
CA LYS A 67 -13.23 9.64 -5.40
C LYS A 67 -13.56 8.69 -4.25
N ARG A 68 -13.05 7.48 -4.31
CA ARG A 68 -13.26 6.50 -3.26
C ARG A 68 -12.42 6.83 -2.03
N ASP A 69 -12.91 6.44 -0.87
CA ASP A 69 -12.25 6.65 0.41
C ASP A 69 -11.32 5.50 0.81
N LEU A 70 -11.16 4.53 -0.08
CA LEU A 70 -10.39 3.31 0.14
C LEU A 70 -9.39 3.10 -1.00
N MET A 71 -8.19 2.64 -0.66
CA MET A 71 -7.22 2.20 -1.66
C MET A 71 -6.55 0.92 -1.17
N ILE A 72 -6.43 -0.05 -2.07
CA ILE A 72 -5.70 -1.29 -1.83
C ILE A 72 -4.29 -1.15 -2.40
N ASN A 73 -3.31 -1.60 -1.64
CA ASN A 73 -1.93 -1.71 -2.07
C ASN A 73 -1.60 -3.18 -2.29
N PHE A 74 -1.03 -3.49 -3.46
CA PHE A 74 -0.52 -4.83 -3.76
C PHE A 74 1.00 -4.83 -3.79
N ARG A 75 1.59 -5.81 -3.14
CA ARG A 75 3.03 -6.08 -3.26
C ARG A 75 3.30 -6.70 -4.63
N VAL A 76 4.41 -6.29 -5.24
CA VAL A 76 4.82 -6.80 -6.54
C VAL A 76 6.32 -7.12 -6.49
N ASP A 77 6.73 -8.17 -7.20
CA ASP A 77 8.11 -8.62 -7.21
C ASP A 77 9.02 -7.74 -8.09
N ASP A 78 8.46 -7.10 -9.11
CA ASP A 78 9.20 -6.28 -10.07
C ASP A 78 8.27 -5.17 -10.57
N LEU A 79 8.41 -3.98 -10.00
CA LEU A 79 7.52 -2.87 -10.35
C LEU A 79 7.70 -2.42 -11.80
N ASP A 80 8.94 -2.27 -12.25
CA ASP A 80 9.19 -1.84 -13.63
C ASP A 80 8.60 -2.83 -14.64
N GLY A 81 8.78 -4.12 -14.40
CA GLY A 81 8.20 -5.16 -15.24
C GLY A 81 6.68 -5.13 -15.22
N MET A 82 6.08 -4.93 -14.05
CA MET A 82 4.62 -4.84 -13.93
C MET A 82 4.09 -3.63 -14.70
N LEU A 83 4.72 -2.47 -14.55
CA LEU A 83 4.29 -1.27 -15.28
C LEU A 83 4.38 -1.47 -16.79
N GLU A 84 5.43 -2.13 -17.27
CA GLU A 84 5.56 -2.44 -18.69
C GLU A 84 4.43 -3.36 -19.18
N GLN A 85 4.11 -4.39 -18.39
CA GLN A 85 2.99 -5.28 -18.70
C GLN A 85 1.66 -4.53 -18.78
N LEU A 86 1.44 -3.60 -17.85
CA LEU A 86 0.21 -2.80 -17.80
C LEU A 86 0.11 -1.82 -18.96
N ARG A 87 1.25 -1.21 -19.35
CA ARG A 87 1.29 -0.31 -20.51
C ARG A 87 0.91 -1.05 -21.79
N LYS A 88 1.39 -2.27 -21.96
CA LYS A 88 1.03 -3.10 -23.14
C LYS A 88 -0.46 -3.42 -23.18
N LYS A 89 -1.10 -3.49 -22.03
CA LYS A 89 -2.56 -3.71 -21.92
C LYS A 89 -3.35 -2.40 -21.96
N LYS A 90 -2.67 -1.27 -22.14
CA LYS A 90 -3.26 0.07 -22.17
C LYS A 90 -3.96 0.45 -20.86
N ILE A 91 -3.45 -0.05 -19.75
CA ILE A 91 -3.88 0.35 -18.40
C ILE A 91 -3.22 1.68 -18.07
N GLU A 92 -4.00 2.63 -17.59
CA GLU A 92 -3.50 3.95 -17.23
C GLU A 92 -2.60 3.89 -15.99
N ILE A 93 -1.37 4.40 -16.13
CA ILE A 93 -0.46 4.61 -14.99
C ILE A 93 -0.73 6.04 -14.51
N VAL A 94 -1.26 6.18 -13.30
CA VAL A 94 -1.61 7.48 -12.74
C VAL A 94 -0.34 8.24 -12.33
N LYS A 95 0.56 7.54 -11.62
CA LYS A 95 1.79 8.14 -11.13
C LYS A 95 2.82 7.06 -10.80
N VAL A 96 4.08 7.36 -11.08
CA VAL A 96 5.22 6.58 -10.57
C VAL A 96 5.96 7.48 -9.59
N PHE A 97 6.10 7.04 -8.36
CA PHE A 97 6.73 7.83 -7.30
C PHE A 97 8.24 7.69 -7.35
N ASP A 98 8.94 8.67 -6.81
CA ASP A 98 10.37 8.56 -6.57
C ASP A 98 10.62 7.45 -5.53
N PRO A 99 11.77 6.75 -5.59
CA PRO A 99 12.06 5.70 -4.61
C PRO A 99 12.02 6.21 -3.16
N GLU A 100 11.48 5.37 -2.29
CA GLU A 100 11.37 5.64 -0.87
C GLU A 100 12.19 4.61 -0.07
N PRO A 101 12.51 4.87 1.21
CA PRO A 101 13.27 3.90 2.01
C PRO A 101 12.62 2.52 2.10
N ASN A 102 11.30 2.45 2.08
CA ASN A 102 10.55 1.19 2.18
C ASN A 102 10.21 0.57 0.83
N GLY A 103 10.70 1.14 -0.26
CA GLY A 103 10.54 0.55 -1.58
C GLY A 103 10.10 1.53 -2.65
N ARG A 104 9.55 0.96 -3.72
CA ARG A 104 9.09 1.71 -4.88
C ARG A 104 7.59 1.58 -5.03
N PHE A 105 6.95 2.67 -5.43
CA PHE A 105 5.49 2.76 -5.48
C PHE A 105 5.03 3.34 -6.82
N ALA A 106 3.86 2.88 -7.26
CA ALA A 106 3.15 3.47 -8.39
C ALA A 106 1.65 3.35 -8.16
N HIS A 107 0.91 4.27 -8.75
CA HIS A 107 -0.55 4.24 -8.76
C HIS A 107 -1.04 3.97 -10.16
N VAL A 108 -2.01 3.05 -10.28
CA VAL A 108 -2.62 2.69 -11.55
C VAL A 108 -4.13 2.81 -11.44
N ARG A 109 -4.77 3.05 -12.60
CA ARG A 109 -6.22 3.19 -12.67
C ARG A 109 -6.86 1.82 -12.86
N GLY A 110 -7.68 1.42 -11.89
CA GLY A 110 -8.46 0.20 -11.98
C GLY A 110 -9.89 0.48 -12.42
N PRO A 111 -10.73 -0.56 -12.48
CA PRO A 111 -12.14 -0.39 -12.77
C PRO A 111 -12.89 0.23 -11.61
N ASP A 112 -14.11 0.67 -11.86
CA ASP A 112 -15.05 1.14 -10.82
C ASP A 112 -14.48 2.29 -9.96
N ASP A 113 -13.81 3.22 -10.62
CA ASP A 113 -13.17 4.40 -9.98
C ASP A 113 -12.08 4.04 -8.97
N LEU A 114 -11.47 2.86 -9.07
CA LEU A 114 -10.37 2.50 -8.18
C LEU A 114 -9.05 3.08 -8.68
N VAL A 115 -8.25 3.54 -7.74
CA VAL A 115 -6.82 3.71 -7.92
C VAL A 115 -6.15 2.67 -7.02
N ILE A 116 -5.24 1.91 -7.58
CA ILE A 116 -4.57 0.81 -6.91
C ILE A 116 -3.10 1.19 -6.75
N GLU A 117 -2.55 1.02 -5.56
CA GLU A 117 -1.13 1.22 -5.34
C GLU A 117 -0.38 -0.10 -5.53
N LEU A 118 0.69 -0.04 -6.30
CA LEU A 118 1.63 -1.15 -6.47
C LEU A 118 2.90 -0.82 -5.69
N TRP A 119 3.42 -1.78 -4.97
CA TRP A 119 4.55 -1.61 -4.09
C TRP A 119 5.58 -2.72 -4.29
N GLU A 120 6.77 -2.35 -4.75
CA GLU A 120 7.93 -3.24 -4.73
C GLU A 120 8.69 -2.95 -3.45
N PRO A 121 8.58 -3.81 -2.43
CA PRO A 121 9.21 -3.53 -1.13
C PRO A 121 10.71 -3.48 -1.22
N ALA A 122 11.33 -2.65 -0.40
CA ALA A 122 12.76 -2.68 -0.20
C ALA A 122 13.16 -4.06 0.35
N LYS A 123 14.37 -4.52 0.02
CA LYS A 123 14.85 -5.84 0.47
C LYS A 123 14.89 -5.96 1.98
N GLU A 124 15.16 -4.85 2.66
CA GLU A 124 15.15 -4.77 4.11
C GLU A 124 14.16 -3.70 4.52
N ASP A 125 13.38 -3.98 5.57
CA ASP A 125 12.48 -2.99 6.15
C ASP A 125 13.33 -1.98 6.92
N PRO A 126 13.35 -0.69 6.51
CA PRO A 126 14.15 0.32 7.19
C PRO A 126 13.63 0.63 8.60
N PHE A 127 12.43 0.18 8.92
CA PHE A 127 11.78 0.42 10.22
C PHE A 127 11.80 -0.82 11.12
N ASP A 128 12.42 -1.92 10.66
CA ASP A 128 12.55 -3.15 11.44
C ASP A 128 13.81 -3.05 12.31
N PRO A 129 13.68 -3.03 13.64
CA PRO A 129 14.84 -2.94 14.54
C PRO A 129 15.72 -4.17 14.51
#